data_7ab1b508c2ccbdf506e864f0342f80c5
#
_entry.id   7ab1b508c2ccbdf506e864f0342f80c5
#
_cell.length_a   1.000
_cell.length_b   1.000
_cell.length_c   1.000
_cell.angle_alpha   90.00
_cell.angle_beta   90.00
_cell.angle_gamma   90.00
#
_symmetry.space_group_name_H-M   'P 1'
#
loop_
_entity.id
_entity.type
_entity.pdbx_description
1 polymer ?
#
loop_
_entity_poly.entity_id
_entity_poly.type
_entity_poly.pdbx_seq_one_letter_code
_entity_poly.pdbx_strand_id
1 'polypeptide(L)'
;MDDRVSLYRVPALARGLAILETVALARPPASAAALAARLGVPRNSIARLLRTLVGQQFLSVDPHGRYRPGPAAEQVAAAYLCARPEVAHAQPVLQALCARSGLAAQLLGRDRAEVVVLAQAVPDGAACVLTRVGARFVGWAEEGADRADAGVGDVRSFGRPGGSHGAPGIVAMPVGARGALAIGVTLDARDDARRQDVRAMLGDAARHLSDVLADLADMADMVDTAARR
;
A
#
# COMPACT_ATOMS: atom_id res chain seq x y z
N MET A 1 -3.23 12.73 18.06
CA MET A 1 -2.60 13.18 16.79
C MET A 1 -2.21 14.62 16.98
N ASP A 2 -0.92 14.86 16.94
CA ASP A 2 -0.21 15.98 17.58
C ASP A 2 -0.67 17.34 17.06
N ASP A 3 -1.17 18.20 17.94
CA ASP A 3 -1.65 19.57 17.69
C ASP A 3 -0.55 20.51 17.12
N ARG A 4 0.71 20.12 17.27
CA ARG A 4 1.89 20.85 16.73
C ARG A 4 2.02 20.76 15.20
N VAL A 5 1.49 19.71 14.55
CA VAL A 5 1.55 19.55 13.09
C VAL A 5 0.59 20.52 12.38
N SER A 6 -0.45 20.98 13.07
CA SER A 6 -1.43 21.93 12.53
C SER A 6 -0.85 23.35 12.35
N LEU A 7 0.09 23.75 13.18
CA LEU A 7 0.68 25.11 13.20
C LEU A 7 1.59 25.41 11.98
N TYR A 8 2.14 24.40 11.32
CA TYR A 8 3.06 24.55 10.18
C TYR A 8 2.49 24.07 8.85
N ARG A 9 1.19 23.86 8.76
CA ARG A 9 0.56 23.37 7.53
C ARG A 9 0.53 24.47 6.46
N VAL A 10 1.22 24.25 5.34
CA VAL A 10 1.16 25.09 4.14
C VAL A 10 -0.05 24.64 3.29
N PRO A 11 -1.15 25.42 3.24
CA PRO A 11 -2.40 24.97 2.62
C PRO A 11 -2.26 24.66 1.13
N ALA A 12 -1.44 25.42 0.41
CA ALA A 12 -1.22 25.22 -1.03
C ALA A 12 -0.50 23.89 -1.29
N LEU A 13 0.52 23.55 -0.49
CA LEU A 13 1.26 22.28 -0.60
C LEU A 13 0.33 21.11 -0.27
N ALA A 14 -0.42 21.18 0.82
CA ALA A 14 -1.35 20.14 1.21
C ALA A 14 -2.41 19.86 0.12
N ARG A 15 -2.93 20.91 -0.51
CA ARG A 15 -3.87 20.77 -1.63
C ARG A 15 -3.21 20.18 -2.87
N GLY A 16 -1.96 20.58 -3.18
CA GLY A 16 -1.18 20.02 -4.29
C GLY A 16 -0.96 18.51 -4.13
N LEU A 17 -0.58 18.06 -2.95
CA LEU A 17 -0.42 16.64 -2.63
C LEU A 17 -1.74 15.88 -2.74
N ALA A 18 -2.85 16.43 -2.22
CA ALA A 18 -4.17 15.82 -2.33
C ALA A 18 -4.65 15.69 -3.80
N ILE A 19 -4.29 16.66 -4.66
CA ILE A 19 -4.54 16.57 -6.11
C ILE A 19 -3.75 15.40 -6.69
N LEU A 20 -2.45 15.31 -6.40
CA LEU A 20 -1.58 14.26 -6.91
C LEU A 20 -2.08 12.87 -6.52
N GLU A 21 -2.43 12.66 -5.25
CA GLU A 21 -3.04 11.42 -4.76
C GLU A 21 -4.34 11.10 -5.49
N THR A 22 -5.23 12.09 -5.65
CA THR A 22 -6.52 11.91 -6.31
C THR A 22 -6.35 11.51 -7.78
N VAL A 23 -5.40 12.13 -8.48
CA VAL A 23 -5.10 11.81 -9.89
C VAL A 23 -4.48 10.44 -10.03
N ALA A 24 -3.55 10.07 -9.14
CA ALA A 24 -2.90 8.76 -9.17
C ALA A 24 -3.90 7.59 -9.03
N LEU A 25 -4.98 7.82 -8.26
CA LEU A 25 -6.02 6.81 -7.99
C LEU A 25 -7.22 6.90 -8.94
N ALA A 26 -7.32 7.94 -9.77
CA ALA A 26 -8.47 8.15 -10.64
C ALA A 26 -8.55 7.11 -11.77
N ARG A 27 -9.64 6.40 -11.84
CA ARG A 27 -10.00 5.49 -12.93
C ARG A 27 -11.48 5.74 -13.31
N PRO A 28 -11.79 6.32 -14.46
CA PRO A 28 -10.90 6.88 -15.50
C PRO A 28 -10.17 8.17 -15.05
N PRO A 29 -9.18 8.66 -15.82
CA PRO A 29 -8.47 9.90 -15.53
C PRO A 29 -9.43 11.10 -15.35
N ALA A 30 -9.16 11.96 -14.37
CA ALA A 30 -10.05 13.02 -13.95
C ALA A 30 -9.79 14.35 -14.68
N SER A 31 -10.86 15.11 -14.98
CA SER A 31 -10.77 16.49 -15.45
C SER A 31 -10.55 17.48 -14.30
N ALA A 32 -10.11 18.71 -14.60
CA ALA A 32 -9.97 19.77 -13.59
C ALA A 32 -11.30 20.04 -12.84
N ALA A 33 -12.42 19.96 -13.51
CA ALA A 33 -13.74 20.17 -12.90
C ALA A 33 -14.08 19.05 -11.91
N ALA A 34 -13.81 17.79 -12.27
CA ALA A 34 -14.02 16.65 -11.39
C ALA A 34 -13.11 16.71 -10.14
N LEU A 35 -11.84 17.10 -10.32
CA LEU A 35 -10.91 17.29 -9.21
C LEU A 35 -11.35 18.42 -8.28
N ALA A 36 -11.81 19.55 -8.83
CA ALA A 36 -12.34 20.68 -8.05
C ALA A 36 -13.53 20.26 -7.19
N ALA A 37 -14.49 19.56 -7.78
CA ALA A 37 -15.68 19.06 -7.09
C ALA A 37 -15.30 18.04 -5.97
N ARG A 38 -14.42 17.09 -6.29
CA ARG A 38 -14.03 16.03 -5.35
C ARG A 38 -13.25 16.55 -4.13
N LEU A 39 -12.42 17.57 -4.35
CA LEU A 39 -11.58 18.16 -3.30
C LEU A 39 -12.21 19.36 -2.59
N GLY A 40 -13.39 19.81 -3.03
CA GLY A 40 -14.05 21.00 -2.49
C GLY A 40 -13.23 22.28 -2.69
N VAL A 41 -12.41 22.37 -3.77
CA VAL A 41 -11.53 23.50 -4.04
C VAL A 41 -12.11 24.37 -5.16
N PRO A 42 -12.14 25.71 -5.02
CA PRO A 42 -12.60 26.62 -6.06
C PRO A 42 -11.82 26.42 -7.37
N ARG A 43 -12.53 26.49 -8.53
CA ARG A 43 -11.95 26.25 -9.87
C ARG A 43 -10.69 27.05 -10.16
N ASN A 44 -10.65 28.31 -9.75
CA ASN A 44 -9.47 29.19 -9.97
C ASN A 44 -8.25 28.72 -9.15
N SER A 45 -8.49 28.27 -7.91
CA SER A 45 -7.42 27.75 -7.04
C SER A 45 -6.86 26.44 -7.55
N ILE A 46 -7.72 25.51 -7.97
CA ILE A 46 -7.26 24.21 -8.48
C ILE A 46 -6.52 24.38 -9.82
N ALA A 47 -6.95 25.28 -10.70
CA ALA A 47 -6.27 25.54 -11.96
C ALA A 47 -4.83 26.03 -11.78
N ARG A 48 -4.57 26.85 -10.76
CA ARG A 48 -3.19 27.28 -10.40
C ARG A 48 -2.35 26.12 -9.91
N LEU A 49 -2.88 25.29 -9.02
CA LEU A 49 -2.18 24.12 -8.49
C LEU A 49 -1.88 23.09 -9.59
N LEU A 50 -2.85 22.81 -10.47
CA LEU A 50 -2.68 21.91 -11.60
C LEU A 50 -1.60 22.39 -12.56
N ARG A 51 -1.58 23.69 -12.89
CA ARG A 51 -0.51 24.26 -13.73
C ARG A 51 0.87 24.12 -13.10
N THR A 52 0.99 24.32 -11.79
CA THR A 52 2.25 24.10 -11.08
C THR A 52 2.68 22.64 -11.14
N LEU A 53 1.77 21.71 -10.85
CA LEU A 53 2.07 20.27 -10.89
C LEU A 53 2.44 19.78 -12.28
N VAL A 54 1.79 20.30 -13.33
CA VAL A 54 2.17 20.01 -14.74
C VAL A 54 3.52 20.64 -15.08
N GLY A 55 3.76 21.89 -14.71
CA GLY A 55 5.04 22.55 -14.94
C GLY A 55 6.21 21.88 -14.21
N GLN A 56 5.96 21.27 -13.06
CA GLN A 56 6.93 20.45 -12.31
C GLN A 56 6.92 18.97 -12.73
N GLN A 57 6.23 18.62 -13.81
CA GLN A 57 6.14 17.27 -14.37
C GLN A 57 5.58 16.20 -13.43
N PHE A 58 4.98 16.57 -12.29
CA PHE A 58 4.25 15.64 -11.42
C PHE A 58 2.92 15.18 -12.01
N LEU A 59 2.33 15.99 -12.88
CA LEU A 59 1.15 15.64 -13.66
C LEU A 59 1.42 15.84 -15.15
N SER A 60 0.72 15.07 -15.97
CA SER A 60 0.57 15.24 -17.42
C SER A 60 -0.91 15.41 -17.79
N VAL A 61 -1.17 16.01 -18.94
CA VAL A 61 -2.53 16.23 -19.44
C VAL A 61 -2.69 15.45 -20.73
N ASP A 62 -3.75 14.66 -20.86
CA ASP A 62 -4.08 13.94 -22.09
C ASP A 62 -4.75 14.88 -23.13
N PRO A 63 -4.91 14.44 -24.39
CA PRO A 63 -5.57 15.23 -25.43
C PRO A 63 -7.03 15.64 -25.11
N HIS A 64 -7.66 14.97 -24.16
CA HIS A 64 -9.01 15.25 -23.68
C HIS A 64 -9.05 16.17 -22.45
N GLY A 65 -7.91 16.76 -22.06
CA GLY A 65 -7.81 17.65 -20.91
C GLY A 65 -7.93 16.93 -19.55
N ARG A 66 -7.64 15.62 -19.49
CA ARG A 66 -7.66 14.82 -18.27
C ARG A 66 -6.25 14.66 -17.72
N TYR A 67 -6.16 14.62 -16.39
CA TYR A 67 -4.88 14.57 -15.67
C TYR A 67 -4.48 13.13 -15.34
N ARG A 68 -3.18 12.85 -15.48
CA ARG A 68 -2.51 11.59 -15.12
C ARG A 68 -1.22 11.89 -14.36
N PRO A 69 -0.65 10.95 -13.60
CA PRO A 69 0.71 11.07 -13.10
C PRO A 69 1.68 11.39 -14.24
N GLY A 70 2.64 12.24 -13.96
CA GLY A 70 3.68 12.66 -14.91
C GLY A 70 5.04 12.05 -14.56
N PRO A 71 6.07 12.30 -15.40
CA PRO A 71 7.40 11.68 -15.26
C PRO A 71 8.06 11.89 -13.90
N ALA A 72 7.89 13.05 -13.26
CA ALA A 72 8.45 13.29 -11.93
C ALA A 72 7.80 12.41 -10.85
N ALA A 73 6.49 12.12 -10.96
CA ALA A 73 5.82 11.19 -10.07
C ALA A 73 6.31 9.75 -10.29
N GLU A 74 6.56 9.37 -11.53
CA GLU A 74 7.13 8.06 -11.90
C GLU A 74 8.54 7.89 -11.33
N GLN A 75 9.38 8.94 -11.39
CA GLN A 75 10.73 8.92 -10.80
C GLN A 75 10.69 8.70 -9.30
N VAL A 76 9.79 9.37 -8.57
CA VAL A 76 9.63 9.19 -7.12
C VAL A 76 9.17 7.75 -6.82
N ALA A 77 8.23 7.22 -7.59
CA ALA A 77 7.76 5.84 -7.43
C ALA A 77 8.88 4.83 -7.71
N ALA A 78 9.66 5.03 -8.78
CA ALA A 78 10.79 4.17 -9.12
C ALA A 78 11.86 4.20 -8.01
N ALA A 79 12.23 5.37 -7.50
CA ALA A 79 13.17 5.51 -6.40
C ALA A 79 12.70 4.78 -5.14
N TYR A 80 11.40 4.86 -4.82
CA TYR A 80 10.80 4.11 -3.72
C TYR A 80 10.93 2.59 -3.91
N LEU A 81 10.62 2.08 -5.11
CA LEU A 81 10.73 0.66 -5.43
C LEU A 81 12.19 0.17 -5.41
N CYS A 82 13.14 0.97 -5.92
CA CYS A 82 14.56 0.66 -5.85
C CYS A 82 15.09 0.59 -4.41
N ALA A 83 14.58 1.45 -3.53
CA ALA A 83 14.96 1.48 -2.12
C ALA A 83 14.30 0.35 -1.28
N ARG A 84 13.34 -0.39 -1.89
CA ARG A 84 12.55 -1.43 -1.22
C ARG A 84 12.42 -2.67 -2.10
N PRO A 85 13.47 -3.47 -2.21
CA PRO A 85 13.45 -4.68 -3.03
C PRO A 85 12.33 -5.66 -2.62
N GLU A 86 11.98 -5.69 -1.33
CA GLU A 86 10.87 -6.48 -0.82
C GLU A 86 9.53 -6.16 -1.49
N VAL A 87 9.30 -4.88 -1.85
CA VAL A 87 8.06 -4.45 -2.55
C VAL A 87 8.07 -4.95 -4.00
N ALA A 88 9.21 -4.81 -4.69
CA ALA A 88 9.36 -5.25 -6.08
C ALA A 88 9.17 -6.76 -6.21
N HIS A 89 9.76 -7.56 -5.31
CA HIS A 89 9.68 -9.01 -5.33
C HIS A 89 8.33 -9.55 -4.82
N ALA A 90 7.63 -8.80 -3.97
CA ALA A 90 6.29 -9.17 -3.54
C ALA A 90 5.24 -9.02 -4.64
N GLN A 91 5.43 -8.15 -5.62
CA GLN A 91 4.40 -7.84 -6.62
C GLN A 91 3.90 -9.07 -7.40
N PRO A 92 4.74 -9.96 -7.97
CA PRO A 92 4.27 -11.17 -8.63
C PRO A 92 3.55 -12.13 -7.68
N VAL A 93 4.00 -12.24 -6.42
CA VAL A 93 3.37 -13.08 -5.40
C VAL A 93 1.97 -12.56 -5.06
N LEU A 94 1.82 -11.25 -4.91
CA LEU A 94 0.53 -10.60 -4.68
C LEU A 94 -0.43 -10.79 -5.86
N GLN A 95 0.06 -10.68 -7.09
CA GLN A 95 -0.74 -10.92 -8.29
C GLN A 95 -1.24 -12.37 -8.35
N ALA A 96 -0.36 -13.34 -8.10
CA ALA A 96 -0.74 -14.75 -8.06
C ALA A 96 -1.75 -15.05 -6.94
N LEU A 97 -1.54 -14.49 -5.75
CA LEU A 97 -2.47 -14.64 -4.62
C LEU A 97 -3.84 -14.01 -4.93
N CYS A 98 -3.84 -12.83 -5.51
CA CYS A 98 -5.04 -12.11 -5.95
C CYS A 98 -5.83 -12.91 -7.00
N ALA A 99 -5.15 -13.44 -8.03
CA ALA A 99 -5.77 -14.24 -9.08
C ALA A 99 -6.37 -15.56 -8.55
N ARG A 100 -5.68 -16.23 -7.61
CA ARG A 100 -6.14 -17.50 -7.00
C ARG A 100 -7.29 -17.30 -6.02
N SER A 101 -7.22 -16.27 -5.19
CA SER A 101 -8.22 -16.02 -4.14
C SER A 101 -9.44 -15.23 -4.63
N GLY A 102 -9.31 -14.47 -5.73
CA GLY A 102 -10.30 -13.48 -6.15
C GLY A 102 -10.44 -12.30 -5.19
N LEU A 103 -9.47 -12.10 -4.28
CA LEU A 103 -9.47 -11.06 -3.24
C LEU A 103 -8.33 -10.07 -3.47
N ALA A 104 -8.48 -8.85 -2.95
CA ALA A 104 -7.37 -7.90 -2.94
C ALA A 104 -6.27 -8.43 -2.01
N ALA A 105 -5.05 -8.57 -2.56
CA ALA A 105 -3.87 -9.04 -1.84
C ALA A 105 -2.94 -7.87 -1.52
N GLN A 106 -2.33 -7.85 -0.33
CA GLN A 106 -1.49 -6.76 0.15
C GLN A 106 -0.18 -7.27 0.74
N LEU A 107 0.90 -6.52 0.51
CA LEU A 107 2.10 -6.56 1.33
C LEU A 107 1.95 -5.51 2.43
N LEU A 108 2.15 -5.93 3.66
CA LEU A 108 2.04 -5.12 4.86
C LEU A 108 3.42 -4.97 5.48
N GLY A 109 3.76 -3.78 5.94
CA GLY A 109 4.97 -3.51 6.71
C GLY A 109 4.63 -2.94 8.07
N ARG A 110 5.47 -3.26 9.06
CA ARG A 110 5.36 -2.65 10.39
C ARG A 110 6.10 -1.32 10.43
N ASP A 111 5.42 -0.28 10.86
CA ASP A 111 5.98 1.04 11.14
C ASP A 111 5.61 1.44 12.57
N ARG A 112 6.51 1.18 13.53
CA ARG A 112 6.29 1.34 14.96
C ARG A 112 5.11 0.46 15.46
N ALA A 113 4.01 1.09 15.91
CA ALA A 113 2.79 0.42 16.36
C ALA A 113 1.73 0.27 15.26
N GLU A 114 2.02 0.74 14.04
CA GLU A 114 1.10 0.72 12.91
C GLU A 114 1.52 -0.30 11.85
N VAL A 115 0.53 -0.73 11.08
CA VAL A 115 0.69 -1.51 9.86
C VAL A 115 0.47 -0.61 8.68
N VAL A 116 1.38 -0.64 7.71
CA VAL A 116 1.30 0.15 6.48
C VAL A 116 1.17 -0.79 5.29
N VAL A 117 0.25 -0.50 4.38
CA VAL A 117 0.17 -1.20 3.08
C VAL A 117 1.30 -0.71 2.19
N LEU A 118 2.26 -1.58 1.88
CA LEU A 118 3.43 -1.28 1.06
C LEU A 118 3.19 -1.54 -0.43
N ALA A 119 2.45 -2.60 -0.74
CA ALA A 119 2.08 -2.99 -2.11
C ALA A 119 0.70 -3.66 -2.12
N GLN A 120 0.07 -3.70 -3.28
CA GLN A 120 -1.26 -4.27 -3.43
C GLN A 120 -1.47 -4.80 -4.85
N ALA A 121 -2.20 -5.92 -4.94
CA ALA A 121 -2.84 -6.41 -6.15
C ALA A 121 -4.36 -6.47 -5.92
N VAL A 122 -5.14 -6.00 -6.90
CA VAL A 122 -6.59 -5.90 -6.80
C VAL A 122 -7.22 -6.66 -7.96
N PRO A 123 -8.28 -7.46 -7.74
CA PRO A 123 -8.98 -8.16 -8.82
C PRO A 123 -9.56 -7.17 -9.82
N ASP A 124 -9.58 -7.54 -11.10
CA ASP A 124 -10.25 -6.75 -12.12
C ASP A 124 -11.75 -6.63 -11.82
N GLY A 125 -12.29 -5.41 -11.95
CA GLY A 125 -13.70 -5.16 -11.69
C GLY A 125 -14.11 -5.12 -10.23
N ALA A 126 -13.18 -5.11 -9.27
CA ALA A 126 -13.51 -4.99 -7.86
C ALA A 126 -14.31 -3.70 -7.58
N ALA A 127 -15.54 -3.86 -7.09
CA ALA A 127 -16.45 -2.74 -6.83
C ALA A 127 -15.99 -1.85 -5.66
N CYS A 128 -15.14 -2.37 -4.77
CA CYS A 128 -14.63 -1.64 -3.62
C CYS A 128 -13.21 -2.10 -3.26
N VAL A 129 -12.28 -1.17 -3.22
CA VAL A 129 -10.95 -1.38 -2.67
C VAL A 129 -10.90 -0.75 -1.28
N LEU A 130 -10.91 -1.59 -0.25
CA LEU A 130 -10.94 -1.15 1.15
C LEU A 130 -9.60 -0.58 1.62
N THR A 131 -8.54 -0.95 0.94
CA THR A 131 -7.18 -0.54 1.28
C THR A 131 -6.47 -0.01 0.05
N ARG A 132 -5.49 0.84 0.27
CA ARG A 132 -4.60 1.37 -0.76
C ARG A 132 -3.18 1.43 -0.22
N VAL A 133 -2.21 1.44 -1.11
CA VAL A 133 -0.80 1.65 -0.73
C VAL A 133 -0.68 2.93 0.10
N GLY A 134 0.05 2.87 1.21
CA GLY A 134 0.16 3.93 2.19
C GLY A 134 -0.96 3.98 3.24
N ALA A 135 -2.02 3.16 3.13
CA ALA A 135 -3.02 3.04 4.19
C ALA A 135 -2.38 2.50 5.47
N ARG A 136 -2.82 3.04 6.62
CA ARG A 136 -2.32 2.69 7.94
C ARG A 136 -3.43 2.09 8.79
N PHE A 137 -3.08 1.09 9.58
CA PHE A 137 -3.97 0.39 10.50
C PHE A 137 -3.30 0.26 11.87
N VAL A 138 -4.06 0.37 12.93
CA VAL A 138 -3.61 0.08 14.29
C VAL A 138 -3.81 -1.41 14.56
N GLY A 139 -2.90 -2.07 15.28
CA GLY A 139 -3.14 -3.44 15.76
C GLY A 139 -2.06 -4.48 15.48
N TRP A 140 -0.89 -4.12 14.95
CA TRP A 140 0.23 -5.09 14.88
C TRP A 140 0.74 -5.49 16.27
N ALA A 141 0.54 -4.64 17.28
CA ALA A 141 1.16 -4.77 18.59
C ALA A 141 0.29 -5.41 19.69
N GLU A 142 -1.05 -5.52 19.52
CA GLU A 142 -1.94 -5.80 20.66
C GLU A 142 -2.35 -7.27 20.85
N GLU A 143 -2.16 -8.14 19.87
CA GLU A 143 -2.50 -9.57 20.02
C GLU A 143 -1.28 -10.50 20.10
N GLY A 144 -0.22 -10.12 20.82
CA GLY A 144 0.90 -11.02 21.05
C GLY A 144 2.28 -10.42 21.00
N ALA A 145 2.45 -9.19 21.43
CA ALA A 145 3.77 -8.54 21.50
C ALA A 145 4.78 -9.25 22.44
N ASP A 146 4.31 -10.19 23.26
CA ASP A 146 5.15 -11.00 24.18
C ASP A 146 5.44 -12.43 23.70
N ARG A 147 5.02 -12.80 22.49
CA ARG A 147 5.42 -14.08 21.91
C ARG A 147 6.47 -13.88 20.85
N ALA A 148 7.73 -13.89 21.30
CA ALA A 148 8.91 -14.17 20.47
C ALA A 148 8.85 -15.55 19.76
N ASP A 149 7.79 -16.34 20.03
CA ASP A 149 7.46 -17.66 19.50
C ASP A 149 6.28 -17.69 18.54
N ALA A 150 5.80 -16.56 18.00
CA ALA A 150 4.81 -16.61 16.93
C ALA A 150 5.49 -17.21 15.68
N GLY A 151 5.45 -18.52 15.56
CA GLY A 151 5.98 -19.29 14.46
C GLY A 151 5.37 -18.82 13.14
N VAL A 152 6.07 -19.05 12.04
CA VAL A 152 5.59 -18.90 10.67
C VAL A 152 4.25 -19.69 10.57
N GLY A 153 3.11 -19.00 10.72
CA GLY A 153 1.81 -19.69 10.65
C GLY A 153 0.64 -19.01 11.37
N ASP A 154 0.85 -18.01 12.20
CA ASP A 154 -0.25 -17.33 12.87
C ASP A 154 -0.90 -16.27 11.97
N VAL A 155 -2.15 -16.56 11.59
CA VAL A 155 -2.99 -15.63 10.82
C VAL A 155 -3.43 -14.49 11.73
N ARG A 156 -3.14 -13.26 11.33
CA ARG A 156 -3.53 -12.04 12.04
C ARG A 156 -4.66 -11.33 11.30
N SER A 157 -5.60 -10.79 12.05
CA SER A 157 -6.69 -9.99 11.50
C SER A 157 -6.50 -8.53 11.86
N PHE A 158 -6.55 -7.64 10.87
CA PHE A 158 -6.45 -6.20 11.05
C PHE A 158 -7.78 -5.56 10.65
N GLY A 159 -8.38 -4.81 11.58
CA GLY A 159 -9.58 -4.02 11.33
C GLY A 159 -9.26 -2.53 11.14
N ARG A 160 -10.19 -1.81 10.53
CA ARG A 160 -10.11 -0.35 10.46
C ARG A 160 -10.45 0.25 11.82
N PRO A 161 -9.68 1.20 12.39
CA PRO A 161 -10.05 1.89 13.63
C PRO A 161 -11.44 2.52 13.48
N GLY A 162 -12.36 2.22 14.42
CA GLY A 162 -13.72 2.76 14.40
C GLY A 162 -14.69 2.06 13.44
N GLY A 163 -14.31 0.94 12.81
CA GLY A 163 -15.21 0.12 12.00
C GLY A 163 -16.25 -0.59 12.86
N SER A 164 -17.54 -0.55 12.42
CA SER A 164 -18.60 -1.36 13.02
C SER A 164 -18.26 -2.84 12.94
N HIS A 165 -18.69 -3.63 13.93
CA HIS A 165 -18.59 -5.09 13.90
C HIS A 165 -19.14 -5.65 12.57
N GLY A 166 -18.28 -6.31 11.77
CA GLY A 166 -18.61 -6.83 10.44
C GLY A 166 -18.06 -6.05 9.27
N ALA A 167 -17.23 -5.01 9.50
CA ALA A 167 -16.47 -4.40 8.43
C ALA A 167 -15.42 -5.39 7.90
N PRO A 168 -15.16 -5.38 6.56
CA PRO A 168 -14.11 -6.20 5.97
C PRO A 168 -12.76 -5.85 6.61
N GLY A 169 -11.99 -6.90 6.96
CA GLY A 169 -10.66 -6.80 7.55
C GLY A 169 -9.59 -7.37 6.63
N ILE A 170 -8.34 -7.26 7.04
CA ILE A 170 -7.22 -7.92 6.39
C ILE A 170 -6.87 -9.14 7.24
N VAL A 171 -6.86 -10.30 6.60
CA VAL A 171 -6.29 -11.53 7.17
C VAL A 171 -4.89 -11.66 6.60
N ALA A 172 -3.87 -11.74 7.45
CA ALA A 172 -2.48 -11.71 7.01
C ALA A 172 -1.62 -12.75 7.73
N MET A 173 -0.52 -13.13 7.08
CA MET A 173 0.49 -14.04 7.58
C MET A 173 1.86 -13.40 7.53
N PRO A 174 2.70 -13.55 8.58
CA PRO A 174 4.04 -12.98 8.62
C PRO A 174 4.92 -13.52 7.48
N VAL A 175 5.83 -12.68 7.00
CA VAL A 175 6.86 -13.00 6.01
C VAL A 175 8.23 -12.82 6.65
N GLY A 176 9.08 -13.86 6.55
CA GLY A 176 10.41 -13.87 7.12
C GLY A 176 10.44 -13.95 8.66
N ALA A 177 11.62 -14.24 9.19
CA ALA A 177 11.81 -14.49 10.64
C ALA A 177 11.66 -13.24 11.51
N ARG A 178 11.84 -12.05 10.97
CA ARG A 178 11.83 -10.79 11.74
C ARG A 178 10.44 -10.21 11.98
N GLY A 179 9.38 -10.77 11.37
CA GLY A 179 8.01 -10.31 11.54
C GLY A 179 7.75 -8.84 11.17
N ALA A 180 8.65 -8.23 10.39
CA ALA A 180 8.52 -6.85 9.96
C ALA A 180 7.58 -6.71 8.75
N LEU A 181 7.37 -7.79 8.01
CA LEU A 181 6.50 -7.88 6.85
C LEU A 181 5.41 -8.93 7.07
N ALA A 182 4.27 -8.74 6.39
CA ALA A 182 3.24 -9.74 6.27
C ALA A 182 2.58 -9.66 4.89
N ILE A 183 2.08 -10.79 4.40
CA ILE A 183 1.23 -10.85 3.22
C ILE A 183 -0.20 -11.12 3.66
N GLY A 184 -1.16 -10.40 3.11
CA GLY A 184 -2.55 -10.49 3.52
C GLY A 184 -3.54 -10.36 2.38
N VAL A 185 -4.79 -10.68 2.67
CA VAL A 185 -5.92 -10.43 1.77
C VAL A 185 -7.05 -9.72 2.51
N THR A 186 -7.83 -8.94 1.79
CA THR A 186 -9.03 -8.32 2.32
C THR A 186 -10.18 -9.32 2.29
N LEU A 187 -10.75 -9.64 3.44
CA LEU A 187 -11.83 -10.61 3.60
C LEU A 187 -12.92 -10.06 4.53
N ASP A 188 -14.18 -10.44 4.28
CA ASP A 188 -15.27 -10.18 5.23
C ASP A 188 -15.02 -10.97 6.53
N ALA A 189 -15.16 -10.29 7.66
CA ALA A 189 -14.93 -10.87 8.97
C ALA A 189 -15.90 -12.05 9.29
N ARG A 190 -17.00 -12.17 8.55
CA ARG A 190 -18.04 -13.19 8.75
C ARG A 190 -17.88 -14.44 7.89
N ASP A 191 -16.93 -14.46 6.94
CA ASP A 191 -16.73 -15.57 6.00
C ASP A 191 -15.68 -16.56 6.54
N ASP A 192 -16.07 -17.32 7.55
CA ASP A 192 -15.18 -18.28 8.22
C ASP A 192 -14.80 -19.46 7.29
N ALA A 193 -15.69 -19.89 6.38
CA ALA A 193 -15.39 -20.94 5.44
C ALA A 193 -14.27 -20.51 4.47
N ARG A 194 -14.37 -19.29 3.95
CA ARG A 194 -13.37 -18.74 3.04
C ARG A 194 -12.04 -18.43 3.73
N ARG A 195 -12.06 -18.16 5.05
CA ARG A 195 -10.85 -17.96 5.86
C ARG A 195 -9.94 -19.18 5.85
N GLN A 196 -10.49 -20.38 5.89
CA GLN A 196 -9.70 -21.62 5.91
C GLN A 196 -9.00 -21.84 4.58
N ASP A 197 -9.69 -21.63 3.46
CA ASP A 197 -9.10 -21.72 2.12
C ASP A 197 -8.02 -20.67 1.90
N VAL A 198 -8.30 -19.43 2.30
CA VAL A 198 -7.38 -18.30 2.21
C VAL A 198 -6.14 -18.52 3.07
N ARG A 199 -6.26 -19.15 4.24
CA ARG A 199 -5.14 -19.45 5.13
C ARG A 199 -4.07 -20.32 4.47
N ALA A 200 -4.47 -21.36 3.76
CA ALA A 200 -3.54 -22.21 3.01
C ALA A 200 -2.80 -21.41 1.92
N MET A 201 -3.56 -20.62 1.13
CA MET A 201 -2.98 -19.78 0.07
C MET A 201 -2.01 -18.71 0.63
N LEU A 202 -2.35 -18.12 1.76
CA LEU A 202 -1.48 -17.16 2.46
C LEU A 202 -0.20 -17.82 2.95
N GLY A 203 -0.29 -19.07 3.50
CA GLY A 203 0.86 -19.82 3.94
C GLY A 203 1.84 -20.12 2.82
N ASP A 204 1.33 -20.54 1.65
CA ASP A 204 2.15 -20.76 0.46
C ASP A 204 2.82 -19.46 -0.01
N ALA A 205 2.05 -18.38 -0.11
CA ALA A 205 2.54 -17.08 -0.55
C ALA A 205 3.57 -16.50 0.42
N ALA A 206 3.35 -16.62 1.73
CA ALA A 206 4.27 -16.13 2.77
C ALA A 206 5.59 -16.91 2.76
N ARG A 207 5.56 -18.24 2.62
CA ARG A 207 6.77 -19.05 2.47
C ARG A 207 7.54 -18.67 1.22
N HIS A 208 6.88 -18.65 0.07
CA HIS A 208 7.54 -18.30 -1.19
C HIS A 208 8.20 -16.90 -1.14
N LEU A 209 7.50 -15.92 -0.61
CA LEU A 209 8.08 -14.58 -0.45
C LEU A 209 9.22 -14.54 0.57
N SER A 210 9.13 -15.34 1.64
CA SER A 210 10.21 -15.46 2.63
C SER A 210 11.48 -16.04 2.03
N ASP A 211 11.35 -17.08 1.20
CA ASP A 211 12.48 -17.70 0.51
C ASP A 211 13.15 -16.71 -0.46
N VAL A 212 12.35 -16.02 -1.28
CA VAL A 212 12.87 -14.99 -2.20
C VAL A 212 13.60 -13.86 -1.47
N LEU A 213 13.08 -13.42 -0.33
CA LEU A 213 13.72 -12.34 0.44
C LEU A 213 14.98 -12.82 1.19
N ALA A 214 15.05 -14.09 1.58
CA ALA A 214 16.25 -14.68 2.18
C ALA A 214 17.37 -14.77 1.13
N ASP A 215 17.09 -15.27 -0.07
CA ASP A 215 18.04 -15.34 -1.18
C ASP A 215 18.63 -13.96 -1.53
N LEU A 216 17.77 -12.92 -1.52
CA LEU A 216 18.20 -11.55 -1.77
C LEU A 216 19.13 -10.99 -0.68
N ALA A 217 18.87 -11.31 0.59
CA ALA A 217 19.72 -10.90 1.71
C ALA A 217 21.09 -11.55 1.60
N ASP A 218 21.14 -12.83 1.29
CA ASP A 218 22.40 -13.58 1.12
C ASP A 218 23.21 -13.03 -0.07
N MET A 219 22.57 -12.70 -1.18
CA MET A 219 23.22 -12.07 -2.32
C MET A 219 23.78 -10.68 -1.98
N ALA A 220 23.04 -9.88 -1.21
CA ALA A 220 23.50 -8.55 -0.81
C ALA A 220 24.74 -8.63 0.09
N ASP A 221 24.76 -9.57 1.04
CA ASP A 221 25.90 -9.81 1.94
C ASP A 221 27.16 -10.31 1.17
N MET A 222 26.95 -11.14 0.15
CA MET A 222 28.04 -11.57 -0.72
C MET A 222 28.67 -10.42 -1.50
N VAL A 223 27.83 -9.52 -2.06
CA VAL A 223 28.31 -8.35 -2.81
C VAL A 223 29.06 -7.38 -1.89
N ASP A 224 28.54 -7.11 -0.69
CA ASP A 224 29.21 -6.22 0.27
C ASP A 224 30.54 -6.81 0.76
N THR A 225 30.60 -8.12 0.95
CA THR A 225 31.85 -8.82 1.31
C THR A 225 32.88 -8.78 0.18
N ALA A 226 32.45 -8.88 -1.09
CA ALA A 226 33.33 -8.79 -2.26
C ALA A 226 33.85 -7.36 -2.48
N ALA A 227 33.03 -6.34 -2.20
CA ALA A 227 33.42 -4.94 -2.35
C ALA A 227 34.42 -4.44 -1.26
N ARG A 228 34.54 -5.17 -0.15
CA ARG A 228 35.48 -4.85 0.95
C ARG A 228 36.86 -5.53 0.80
N ARG A 229 37.06 -6.34 -0.21
CA ARG A 229 38.34 -7.01 -0.53
C ARG A 229 39.02 -6.30 -1.69
#